data_3932daca0c606b97b9f1aa5fbcae7703
#
_entry.id   3932daca0c606b97b9f1aa5fbcae7703
#
_cell.length_a   1.000
_cell.length_b   1.000
_cell.length_c   1.000
_cell.angle_alpha   90.00
_cell.angle_beta   90.00
_cell.angle_gamma   90.00
#
_symmetry.space_group_name_H-M   'P 1'
#
loop_
_entity.id
_entity.type
_entity.pdbx_description
1 polymer ?
#
loop_
_entity_poly.entity_id
_entity_poly.type
_entity_poly.pdbx_seq_one_letter_code
_entity_poly.pdbx_strand_id
1 'polypeptide(L)'
;MNFYLDRYNTFIFDFDGTIADTLPLCFDSFRQVFLTFNNEEMSDDNIESWFGPSEIGIIENNLKNKADSKRAVDLYYDLYQKNHSSFVKQKKEINSLLLALISSGKKIAIVTGKGRISYDISIKELELEKFIAYSIASEDVVNPKPNGEGIIKTINHFDTSLEKAIYFGDSNADILAANDAGIDSVGVSWFYPKTFDVPPTFLSASPIDII
;
A
#
# COMPACT_ATOMS: atom_id res chain seq x y z
N MET A 1 24.16 15.86 -5.68
CA MET A 1 23.22 15.65 -6.78
C MET A 1 22.53 14.35 -6.45
N ASN A 2 21.22 14.38 -6.19
CA ASN A 2 20.47 13.18 -5.78
C ASN A 2 19.91 12.49 -7.04
N PHE A 3 20.33 11.24 -7.30
CA PHE A 3 19.94 10.49 -8.49
C PHE A 3 18.43 10.43 -8.71
N TYR A 4 17.66 10.13 -7.65
CA TYR A 4 16.22 10.01 -7.77
C TYR A 4 15.54 11.34 -8.04
N LEU A 5 15.93 12.40 -7.31
CA LEU A 5 15.34 13.72 -7.46
C LEU A 5 15.66 14.36 -8.81
N ASP A 6 16.83 14.07 -9.37
CA ASP A 6 17.23 14.61 -10.67
C ASP A 6 16.56 13.89 -11.85
N ARG A 7 16.32 12.57 -11.70
CA ARG A 7 15.79 11.72 -12.77
C ARG A 7 14.27 11.73 -12.86
N TYR A 8 13.56 11.60 -11.70
CA TYR A 8 12.12 11.39 -11.67
C TYR A 8 11.35 12.63 -11.21
N ASN A 9 10.13 12.78 -11.72
CA ASN A 9 9.21 13.86 -11.36
C ASN A 9 7.98 13.33 -10.61
N THR A 10 7.64 12.05 -10.79
CA THR A 10 6.47 11.40 -10.22
C THR A 10 6.91 10.18 -9.41
N PHE A 11 6.63 10.23 -8.13
CA PHE A 11 6.96 9.21 -7.13
C PHE A 11 5.67 8.52 -6.73
N ILE A 12 5.55 7.25 -7.07
CA ILE A 12 4.36 6.44 -6.81
C ILE A 12 4.73 5.40 -5.76
N PHE A 13 3.93 5.30 -4.72
CA PHE A 13 4.20 4.38 -3.60
C PHE A 13 3.05 3.40 -3.42
N ASP A 14 3.36 2.17 -3.02
CA ASP A 14 2.42 1.34 -2.29
C ASP A 14 2.19 1.94 -0.89
N PHE A 15 1.21 1.42 -0.16
CA PHE A 15 0.85 1.95 1.15
C PHE A 15 1.29 1.02 2.30
N ASP A 16 0.71 -0.17 2.39
CA ASP A 16 0.93 -1.13 3.48
C ASP A 16 2.35 -1.71 3.41
N GLY A 17 3.18 -1.55 4.45
CA GLY A 17 4.58 -1.98 4.45
C GLY A 17 5.55 -1.06 3.71
N THR A 18 5.04 -0.02 3.02
CA THR A 18 5.84 0.97 2.27
C THR A 18 5.74 2.36 2.90
N ILE A 19 4.56 3.00 2.88
CA ILE A 19 4.36 4.32 3.52
C ILE A 19 3.98 4.18 4.98
N ALA A 20 3.24 3.13 5.34
CA ALA A 20 2.76 2.90 6.70
C ALA A 20 2.90 1.42 7.11
N ASP A 21 3.25 1.20 8.39
CA ASP A 21 3.28 -0.14 8.98
C ASP A 21 1.87 -0.51 9.49
N THR A 22 1.01 -0.86 8.57
CA THR A 22 -0.40 -1.20 8.83
C THR A 22 -0.68 -2.69 8.87
N LEU A 23 0.28 -3.54 8.48
CA LEU A 23 0.10 -5.00 8.43
C LEU A 23 -0.31 -5.60 9.80
N PRO A 24 0.29 -5.22 10.95
CA PRO A 24 -0.15 -5.73 12.24
C PRO A 24 -1.61 -5.42 12.56
N LEU A 25 -2.10 -4.23 12.15
CA LEU A 25 -3.50 -3.84 12.32
C LEU A 25 -4.42 -4.64 11.39
N CYS A 26 -4.01 -4.86 10.14
CA CYS A 26 -4.77 -5.70 9.21
C CYS A 26 -4.93 -7.12 9.77
N PHE A 27 -3.83 -7.73 10.22
CA PHE A 27 -3.85 -9.08 10.80
C PHE A 27 -4.75 -9.17 12.02
N ASP A 28 -4.64 -8.22 12.96
CA ASP A 28 -5.50 -8.19 14.14
C ASP A 28 -6.98 -8.06 13.77
N SER A 29 -7.31 -7.17 12.86
CA SER A 29 -8.68 -6.94 12.40
C SER A 29 -9.28 -8.19 11.72
N PHE A 30 -8.54 -8.85 10.83
CA PHE A 30 -8.97 -10.10 10.20
C PHE A 30 -9.13 -11.23 11.22
N ARG A 31 -8.16 -11.42 12.15
CA ARG A 31 -8.29 -12.45 13.20
C ARG A 31 -9.58 -12.29 13.99
N GLN A 32 -9.90 -11.08 14.41
CA GLN A 32 -11.12 -10.84 15.18
C GLN A 32 -12.39 -11.09 14.36
N VAL A 33 -12.39 -10.74 13.08
CA VAL A 33 -13.51 -11.05 12.16
C VAL A 33 -13.70 -12.55 12.03
N PHE A 34 -12.66 -13.31 11.70
CA PHE A 34 -12.79 -14.76 11.49
C PHE A 34 -13.04 -15.53 12.80
N LEU A 35 -12.50 -15.06 13.92
CA LEU A 35 -12.86 -15.62 15.22
C LEU A 35 -14.36 -15.40 15.52
N THR A 36 -14.88 -14.21 15.23
CA THR A 36 -16.28 -13.85 15.52
C THR A 36 -17.28 -14.61 14.62
N PHE A 37 -17.00 -14.71 13.33
CA PHE A 37 -17.97 -15.23 12.36
C PHE A 37 -17.71 -16.68 11.94
N ASN A 38 -16.48 -17.14 11.96
CA ASN A 38 -16.13 -18.52 11.62
C ASN A 38 -15.85 -19.38 12.85
N ASN A 39 -15.63 -18.78 14.03
CA ASN A 39 -15.09 -19.42 15.23
C ASN A 39 -13.73 -20.09 14.95
N GLU A 40 -12.84 -19.38 14.23
CA GLU A 40 -11.51 -19.85 13.82
C GLU A 40 -10.44 -18.86 14.23
N GLU A 41 -9.37 -19.37 14.88
CA GLU A 41 -8.15 -18.60 15.10
C GLU A 41 -7.26 -18.69 13.85
N MET A 42 -6.84 -17.54 13.34
CA MET A 42 -6.03 -17.45 12.14
C MET A 42 -4.61 -16.97 12.48
N SER A 43 -3.61 -17.63 11.91
CA SER A 43 -2.21 -17.14 11.94
C SER A 43 -2.03 -16.00 10.94
N ASP A 44 -0.95 -15.21 11.13
CA ASP A 44 -0.58 -14.18 10.17
C ASP A 44 -0.27 -14.77 8.80
N ASP A 45 0.44 -15.89 8.73
CA ASP A 45 0.76 -16.60 7.48
C ASP A 45 -0.53 -17.01 6.72
N ASN A 46 -1.57 -17.48 7.44
CA ASN A 46 -2.85 -17.81 6.81
C ASN A 46 -3.49 -16.57 6.18
N ILE A 47 -3.54 -15.46 6.91
CA ILE A 47 -4.14 -14.21 6.43
C ILE A 47 -3.33 -13.64 5.28
N GLU A 48 -1.99 -13.62 5.38
CA GLU A 48 -1.09 -13.13 4.34
C GLU A 48 -1.26 -13.91 3.03
N SER A 49 -1.51 -15.22 3.10
CA SER A 49 -1.75 -16.06 1.92
C SER A 49 -3.01 -15.68 1.13
N TRP A 50 -3.91 -14.91 1.71
CA TRP A 50 -5.12 -14.39 1.07
C TRP A 50 -4.97 -13.01 0.44
N PHE A 51 -3.84 -12.34 0.66
CA PHE A 51 -3.59 -11.01 0.12
C PHE A 51 -3.58 -11.02 -1.41
N GLY A 52 -4.13 -9.96 -1.98
CA GLY A 52 -4.33 -9.77 -3.42
C GLY A 52 -5.67 -9.07 -3.68
N PRO A 53 -6.82 -9.65 -3.27
CA PRO A 53 -8.10 -8.94 -3.22
C PRO A 53 -8.11 -7.83 -2.16
N SER A 54 -9.12 -6.92 -2.24
CA SER A 54 -9.40 -5.98 -1.16
C SER A 54 -9.82 -6.70 0.13
N GLU A 55 -9.84 -6.00 1.25
CA GLU A 55 -10.30 -6.54 2.53
C GLU A 55 -11.72 -7.12 2.43
N ILE A 56 -12.60 -6.46 1.67
CA ILE A 56 -13.96 -6.97 1.38
C ILE A 56 -13.85 -8.31 0.67
N GLY A 57 -13.05 -8.39 -0.39
CA GLY A 57 -12.88 -9.64 -1.13
C GLY A 57 -12.26 -10.75 -0.30
N ILE A 58 -11.30 -10.45 0.56
CA ILE A 58 -10.73 -11.43 1.50
C ILE A 58 -11.79 -11.96 2.45
N ILE A 59 -12.59 -11.07 3.06
CA ILE A 59 -13.65 -11.45 3.99
C ILE A 59 -14.70 -12.30 3.27
N GLU A 60 -15.21 -11.82 2.14
CA GLU A 60 -16.26 -12.51 1.38
C GLU A 60 -15.82 -13.90 0.90
N ASN A 61 -14.58 -14.06 0.48
CA ASN A 61 -14.06 -15.34 0.01
C ASN A 61 -13.91 -16.37 1.14
N ASN A 62 -13.55 -15.93 2.35
CA ASN A 62 -13.16 -16.81 3.45
C ASN A 62 -14.23 -16.97 4.55
N LEU A 63 -15.37 -16.24 4.51
CA LEU A 63 -16.47 -16.46 5.42
C LEU A 63 -17.17 -17.80 5.15
N LYS A 64 -17.43 -18.56 6.22
CA LYS A 64 -18.24 -19.80 6.16
C LYS A 64 -19.69 -19.52 5.81
N ASN A 65 -20.29 -18.53 6.46
CA ASN A 65 -21.66 -18.10 6.20
C ASN A 65 -21.65 -16.76 5.44
N LYS A 66 -21.90 -16.78 4.15
CA LYS A 66 -21.92 -15.59 3.28
C LYS A 66 -23.01 -14.57 3.66
N ALA A 67 -24.07 -14.99 4.39
CA ALA A 67 -25.10 -14.07 4.87
C ALA A 67 -24.56 -13.06 5.90
N ASP A 68 -23.45 -13.35 6.54
CA ASP A 68 -22.79 -12.47 7.51
C ASP A 68 -21.81 -11.48 6.87
N SER A 69 -21.60 -11.50 5.53
CA SER A 69 -20.59 -10.74 4.83
C SER A 69 -20.58 -9.25 5.21
N LYS A 70 -21.76 -8.60 5.12
CA LYS A 70 -21.87 -7.19 5.48
C LYS A 70 -21.45 -6.92 6.93
N ARG A 71 -21.90 -7.73 7.87
CA ARG A 71 -21.57 -7.55 9.31
C ARG A 71 -20.09 -7.79 9.58
N ALA A 72 -19.47 -8.74 8.88
CA ALA A 72 -18.06 -9.05 8.99
C ALA A 72 -17.20 -7.92 8.43
N VAL A 73 -17.59 -7.35 7.30
CA VAL A 73 -16.95 -6.17 6.70
C VAL A 73 -17.08 -4.94 7.61
N ASP A 74 -18.28 -4.67 8.12
CA ASP A 74 -18.52 -3.57 9.06
C ASP A 74 -17.62 -3.72 10.30
N LEU A 75 -17.55 -4.94 10.89
CA LEU A 75 -16.68 -5.22 12.04
C LEU A 75 -15.20 -4.98 11.72
N TYR A 76 -14.74 -5.39 10.52
CA TYR A 76 -13.33 -5.16 10.11
C TYR A 76 -12.98 -3.67 10.15
N TYR A 77 -13.77 -2.82 9.52
CA TYR A 77 -13.50 -1.39 9.46
C TYR A 77 -13.66 -0.70 10.81
N ASP A 78 -14.61 -1.11 11.64
CA ASP A 78 -14.76 -0.61 13.01
C ASP A 78 -13.51 -0.93 13.86
N LEU A 79 -13.00 -2.17 13.78
CA LEU A 79 -11.79 -2.59 14.48
C LEU A 79 -10.56 -1.84 13.93
N TYR A 80 -10.45 -1.73 12.61
CA TYR A 80 -9.36 -1.04 11.95
C TYR A 80 -9.28 0.42 12.39
N GLN A 81 -10.39 1.15 12.36
CA GLN A 81 -10.44 2.55 12.79
C GLN A 81 -10.18 2.68 14.30
N LYS A 82 -10.85 1.88 15.13
CA LYS A 82 -10.73 1.96 16.58
C LYS A 82 -9.29 1.71 17.09
N ASN A 83 -8.61 0.75 16.47
CA ASN A 83 -7.30 0.29 16.93
C ASN A 83 -6.14 0.97 16.19
N HIS A 84 -6.40 1.82 15.17
CA HIS A 84 -5.37 2.38 14.29
C HIS A 84 -4.22 3.03 15.06
N SER A 85 -4.49 3.97 15.95
CA SER A 85 -3.46 4.70 16.71
C SER A 85 -2.66 3.81 17.69
N SER A 86 -3.21 2.64 18.05
CA SER A 86 -2.53 1.68 18.94
C SER A 86 -1.52 0.82 18.19
N PHE A 87 -1.82 0.45 16.94
CA PHE A 87 -0.99 -0.43 16.13
C PHE A 87 -0.06 0.34 15.19
N VAL A 88 -0.53 1.42 14.58
CA VAL A 88 0.19 2.12 13.52
C VAL A 88 0.92 3.32 14.09
N LYS A 89 2.25 3.33 13.94
CA LYS A 89 3.10 4.45 14.33
C LYS A 89 3.63 5.16 13.09
N GLN A 90 3.61 6.49 13.15
CA GLN A 90 4.21 7.29 12.08
C GLN A 90 5.74 7.18 12.13
N LYS A 91 6.35 6.82 11.01
CA LYS A 91 7.81 6.78 10.86
C LYS A 91 8.31 8.15 10.41
N LYS A 92 9.18 8.77 11.20
CA LYS A 92 9.69 10.14 10.93
C LYS A 92 10.41 10.24 9.58
N GLU A 93 11.12 9.19 9.20
CA GLU A 93 11.86 9.13 7.95
C GLU A 93 10.91 9.18 6.73
N ILE A 94 9.71 8.59 6.82
CA ILE A 94 8.67 8.70 5.77
C ILE A 94 8.23 10.15 5.62
N ASN A 95 7.94 10.84 6.72
CA ASN A 95 7.56 12.25 6.66
C ASN A 95 8.68 13.12 6.08
N SER A 96 9.94 12.85 6.44
CA SER A 96 11.10 13.56 5.89
C SER A 96 11.21 13.34 4.39
N LEU A 97 11.03 12.10 3.92
CA LEU A 97 11.01 11.76 2.50
C LEU A 97 9.90 12.53 1.76
N LEU A 98 8.65 12.42 2.22
CA LEU A 98 7.51 13.06 1.56
C LEU A 98 7.65 14.58 1.52
N LEU A 99 8.13 15.18 2.62
CA LEU A 99 8.40 16.62 2.68
C LEU A 99 9.49 17.05 1.70
N ALA A 100 10.59 16.30 1.60
CA ALA A 100 11.69 16.59 0.69
C ALA A 100 11.24 16.49 -0.78
N LEU A 101 10.43 15.47 -1.12
CA LEU A 101 9.87 15.32 -2.46
C LEU A 101 9.00 16.52 -2.84
N ILE A 102 8.07 16.94 -1.96
CA ILE A 102 7.22 18.12 -2.22
C ILE A 102 8.07 19.38 -2.33
N SER A 103 9.02 19.58 -1.42
CA SER A 103 9.91 20.75 -1.45
C SER A 103 10.75 20.82 -2.72
N SER A 104 10.98 19.67 -3.36
CA SER A 104 11.67 19.56 -4.66
C SER A 104 10.70 19.61 -5.86
N GLY A 105 9.42 19.94 -5.64
CA GLY A 105 8.40 20.06 -6.70
C GLY A 105 7.99 18.73 -7.32
N LYS A 106 8.19 17.60 -6.61
CA LYS A 106 7.81 16.27 -7.11
C LYS A 106 6.33 15.98 -6.85
N LYS A 107 5.73 15.18 -7.75
CA LYS A 107 4.37 14.66 -7.60
C LYS A 107 4.42 13.35 -6.82
N ILE A 108 3.56 13.21 -5.82
CA ILE A 108 3.47 12.00 -4.99
C ILE A 108 2.09 11.40 -5.18
N ALA A 109 2.06 10.10 -5.46
CA ALA A 109 0.83 9.32 -5.54
C ALA A 109 0.94 8.01 -4.77
N ILE A 110 -0.23 7.45 -4.42
CA ILE A 110 -0.36 6.10 -3.87
C ILE A 110 -1.07 5.20 -4.90
N VAL A 111 -0.55 3.99 -5.08
CA VAL A 111 -1.23 2.93 -5.82
C VAL A 111 -1.14 1.66 -4.99
N THR A 112 -2.25 1.27 -4.38
CA THR A 112 -2.27 0.20 -3.38
C THR A 112 -3.36 -0.84 -3.64
N GLY A 113 -3.12 -2.07 -3.20
CA GLY A 113 -4.14 -3.12 -3.14
C GLY A 113 -5.11 -2.98 -1.96
N LYS A 114 -4.84 -2.02 -1.06
CA LYS A 114 -5.70 -1.71 0.07
C LYS A 114 -7.06 -1.16 -0.38
N GLY A 115 -8.12 -1.52 0.36
CA GLY A 115 -9.46 -0.96 0.14
C GLY A 115 -9.53 0.53 0.46
N ARG A 116 -10.40 1.26 -0.25
CA ARG A 116 -10.55 2.71 -0.12
C ARG A 116 -10.83 3.13 1.32
N ILE A 117 -11.71 2.42 2.04
CA ILE A 117 -12.10 2.80 3.40
C ILE A 117 -10.91 2.74 4.37
N SER A 118 -10.17 1.64 4.40
CA SER A 118 -9.01 1.49 5.29
C SER A 118 -7.85 2.40 4.89
N TYR A 119 -7.69 2.68 3.60
CA TYR A 119 -6.75 3.69 3.11
C TYR A 119 -7.11 5.08 3.65
N ASP A 120 -8.36 5.52 3.49
CA ASP A 120 -8.82 6.84 3.93
C ASP A 120 -8.70 7.01 5.46
N ILE A 121 -8.99 5.96 6.24
CA ILE A 121 -8.74 5.94 7.68
C ILE A 121 -7.25 6.21 7.95
N SER A 122 -6.36 5.43 7.34
CA SER A 122 -4.92 5.52 7.62
C SER A 122 -4.31 6.83 7.17
N ILE A 123 -4.68 7.33 6.00
CA ILE A 123 -4.16 8.58 5.44
C ILE A 123 -4.51 9.77 6.36
N LYS A 124 -5.72 9.75 6.93
CA LYS A 124 -6.21 10.76 7.86
C LYS A 124 -5.54 10.64 9.23
N GLU A 125 -5.53 9.46 9.83
CA GLU A 125 -4.92 9.23 11.16
C GLU A 125 -3.41 9.53 11.19
N LEU A 126 -2.72 9.34 10.05
CA LEU A 126 -1.30 9.65 9.90
C LEU A 126 -1.03 11.07 9.35
N GLU A 127 -2.08 11.88 9.13
CA GLU A 127 -1.97 13.25 8.58
C GLU A 127 -1.16 13.34 7.28
N LEU A 128 -1.29 12.32 6.42
CA LEU A 128 -0.53 12.22 5.17
C LEU A 128 -1.23 12.85 3.97
N GLU A 129 -2.51 13.21 4.08
CA GLU A 129 -3.32 13.81 2.99
C GLU A 129 -2.62 14.99 2.30
N LYS A 130 -1.94 15.83 3.09
CA LYS A 130 -1.21 17.01 2.62
C LYS A 130 -0.05 16.74 1.67
N PHE A 131 0.43 15.50 1.62
CA PHE A 131 1.54 15.09 0.77
C PHE A 131 1.10 14.40 -0.52
N ILE A 132 -0.09 13.78 -0.53
CA ILE A 132 -0.54 12.89 -1.59
C ILE A 132 -1.41 13.67 -2.58
N ALA A 133 -0.94 13.80 -3.82
CA ALA A 133 -1.65 14.51 -4.86
C ALA A 133 -2.69 13.63 -5.58
N TYR A 134 -2.52 12.29 -5.56
CA TYR A 134 -3.42 11.35 -6.20
C TYR A 134 -3.32 9.97 -5.54
N SER A 135 -4.41 9.21 -5.52
CA SER A 135 -4.40 7.84 -4.99
C SER A 135 -5.33 6.92 -5.76
N ILE A 136 -4.87 5.69 -5.95
CA ILE A 136 -5.60 4.54 -6.50
C ILE A 136 -5.65 3.48 -5.40
N ALA A 137 -6.85 3.12 -4.98
CA ALA A 137 -7.13 1.99 -4.09
C ALA A 137 -7.62 0.78 -4.89
N SER A 138 -7.87 -0.33 -4.24
CA SER A 138 -8.29 -1.58 -4.91
C SER A 138 -9.55 -1.44 -5.75
N GLU A 139 -10.50 -0.61 -5.32
CA GLU A 139 -11.77 -0.40 -6.01
C GLU A 139 -11.66 0.48 -7.26
N ASP A 140 -10.55 1.19 -7.43
CA ASP A 140 -10.33 2.12 -8.54
C ASP A 140 -9.77 1.44 -9.79
N VAL A 141 -9.49 0.14 -9.73
CA VAL A 141 -8.93 -0.65 -10.83
C VAL A 141 -9.77 -1.89 -11.14
N VAL A 142 -9.75 -2.31 -12.37
CA VAL A 142 -10.33 -3.60 -12.79
C VAL A 142 -9.32 -4.73 -12.57
N ASN A 143 -8.05 -4.44 -12.85
CA ASN A 143 -6.94 -5.38 -12.72
C ASN A 143 -6.00 -4.88 -11.62
N PRO A 144 -6.06 -5.43 -10.39
CA PRO A 144 -5.18 -5.05 -9.32
C PRO A 144 -3.74 -5.52 -9.57
N LYS A 145 -2.79 -5.06 -8.74
CA LYS A 145 -1.42 -5.58 -8.72
C LYS A 145 -1.44 -7.11 -8.66
N PRO A 146 -0.62 -7.80 -9.44
CA PRO A 146 0.59 -7.36 -10.15
C PRO A 146 0.37 -6.70 -11.53
N ASN A 147 -0.86 -6.34 -11.91
CA ASN A 147 -1.10 -5.57 -13.12
C ASN A 147 -0.77 -4.09 -12.93
N GLY A 148 -0.22 -3.45 -13.96
CA GLY A 148 0.21 -2.04 -13.93
C GLY A 148 -0.91 -1.02 -14.12
N GLU A 149 -2.19 -1.42 -14.17
CA GLU A 149 -3.32 -0.52 -14.46
C GLU A 149 -3.33 0.73 -13.57
N GLY A 150 -3.18 0.56 -12.25
CA GLY A 150 -3.19 1.66 -11.30
C GLY A 150 -2.03 2.65 -11.52
N ILE A 151 -0.85 2.12 -11.87
CA ILE A 151 0.33 2.92 -12.18
C ILE A 151 0.11 3.72 -13.47
N ILE A 152 -0.41 3.08 -14.52
CA ILE A 152 -0.71 3.74 -15.80
C ILE A 152 -1.79 4.82 -15.63
N LYS A 153 -2.85 4.56 -14.84
CA LYS A 153 -3.84 5.59 -14.48
C LYS A 153 -3.20 6.80 -13.81
N THR A 154 -2.25 6.56 -12.90
CA THR A 154 -1.53 7.63 -12.20
C THR A 154 -0.64 8.44 -13.15
N ILE A 155 0.08 7.78 -14.05
CA ILE A 155 0.93 8.41 -15.06
C ILE A 155 0.09 9.31 -15.97
N ASN A 156 -1.06 8.80 -16.45
CA ASN A 156 -2.00 9.56 -17.27
C ASN A 156 -2.62 10.74 -16.52
N HIS A 157 -2.98 10.56 -15.24
CA HIS A 157 -3.53 11.63 -14.40
C HIS A 157 -2.56 12.81 -14.26
N PHE A 158 -1.28 12.53 -14.13
CA PHE A 158 -0.26 13.57 -13.99
C PHE A 158 0.30 14.09 -15.33
N ASP A 159 -0.11 13.52 -16.44
CA ASP A 159 0.46 13.82 -17.77
C ASP A 159 2.00 13.76 -17.74
N THR A 160 2.52 12.65 -17.22
CA THR A 160 3.96 12.40 -17.10
C THR A 160 4.38 11.26 -18.00
N SER A 161 5.66 11.23 -18.42
CA SER A 161 6.19 10.13 -19.20
C SER A 161 6.68 8.99 -18.32
N LEU A 162 6.72 7.77 -18.87
CA LEU A 162 7.11 6.55 -18.14
C LEU A 162 8.49 6.68 -17.49
N GLU A 163 9.46 7.21 -18.24
CA GLU A 163 10.84 7.39 -17.77
C GLU A 163 11.00 8.45 -16.67
N LYS A 164 9.94 9.22 -16.38
CA LYS A 164 9.91 10.24 -15.30
C LYS A 164 9.11 9.78 -14.09
N ALA A 165 8.54 8.58 -14.13
CA ALA A 165 7.85 7.96 -13.01
C ALA A 165 8.69 6.83 -12.39
N ILE A 166 8.54 6.63 -11.10
CA ILE A 166 9.18 5.54 -10.35
C ILE A 166 8.21 5.00 -9.30
N TYR A 167 8.19 3.69 -9.11
CA TYR A 167 7.30 3.02 -8.17
C TYR A 167 8.08 2.40 -6.99
N PHE A 168 7.55 2.56 -5.78
CA PHE A 168 8.13 2.05 -4.53
C PHE A 168 7.16 1.06 -3.90
N GLY A 169 7.63 -0.15 -3.59
CA GLY A 169 6.82 -1.17 -2.93
C GLY A 169 7.65 -2.24 -2.25
N ASP A 170 7.03 -2.97 -1.32
CA ASP A 170 7.70 -3.97 -0.47
C ASP A 170 7.38 -5.42 -0.85
N SER A 171 6.61 -5.64 -1.92
CA SER A 171 6.18 -6.96 -2.38
C SER A 171 6.57 -7.28 -3.83
N ASN A 172 6.58 -8.58 -4.17
CA ASN A 172 6.76 -9.00 -5.57
C ASN A 172 5.66 -8.47 -6.50
N ALA A 173 4.43 -8.31 -5.99
CA ALA A 173 3.31 -7.76 -6.76
C ALA A 173 3.56 -6.30 -7.17
N ASP A 174 4.26 -5.53 -6.34
CA ASP A 174 4.66 -4.16 -6.64
C ASP A 174 5.66 -4.08 -7.77
N ILE A 175 6.69 -4.93 -7.69
CA ILE A 175 7.74 -4.97 -8.70
C ILE A 175 7.18 -5.42 -10.05
N LEU A 176 6.30 -6.43 -10.04
CA LEU A 176 5.63 -6.91 -11.25
C LEU A 176 4.71 -5.84 -11.84
N ALA A 177 3.97 -5.10 -11.02
CA ALA A 177 3.10 -4.01 -11.47
C ALA A 177 3.89 -2.87 -12.12
N ALA A 178 5.05 -2.51 -11.55
CA ALA A 178 5.94 -1.51 -12.15
C ALA A 178 6.53 -2.01 -13.49
N ASN A 179 6.93 -3.27 -13.57
CA ASN A 179 7.42 -3.89 -14.79
C ASN A 179 6.34 -3.93 -15.89
N ASP A 180 5.10 -4.31 -15.53
CA ASP A 180 3.94 -4.33 -16.44
C ASP A 180 3.60 -2.91 -16.94
N ALA A 181 3.73 -1.90 -16.08
CA ALA A 181 3.56 -0.50 -16.46
C ALA A 181 4.74 0.08 -17.25
N GLY A 182 5.88 -0.60 -17.32
CA GLY A 182 7.07 -0.17 -18.06
C GLY A 182 7.84 0.96 -17.38
N ILE A 183 7.85 1.02 -16.03
CA ILE A 183 8.57 2.02 -15.26
C ILE A 183 9.60 1.39 -14.30
N ASP A 184 10.56 2.20 -13.85
CA ASP A 184 11.52 1.78 -12.83
C ASP A 184 10.84 1.51 -11.49
N SER A 185 11.34 0.50 -10.76
CA SER A 185 10.86 0.09 -9.44
C SER A 185 11.94 0.16 -8.38
N VAL A 186 11.54 0.46 -7.15
CA VAL A 186 12.36 0.37 -5.94
C VAL A 186 11.73 -0.64 -4.99
N GLY A 187 12.43 -1.75 -4.77
CA GLY A 187 12.07 -2.70 -3.73
C GLY A 187 12.49 -2.14 -2.37
N VAL A 188 11.53 -1.94 -1.46
CA VAL A 188 11.81 -1.32 -0.17
C VAL A 188 11.77 -2.34 0.98
N SER A 189 12.65 -2.15 1.96
CA SER A 189 12.70 -2.90 3.22
C SER A 189 12.62 -1.92 4.41
N TRP A 190 11.68 -0.97 4.34
CA TRP A 190 11.64 0.14 5.29
C TRP A 190 11.06 -0.22 6.66
N PHE A 191 10.17 -1.20 6.71
CA PHE A 191 9.58 -1.70 7.97
C PHE A 191 10.07 -3.12 8.30
N TYR A 192 10.12 -4.00 7.30
CA TYR A 192 10.51 -5.39 7.45
C TYR A 192 11.60 -5.76 6.46
N PRO A 193 12.54 -6.66 6.81
CA PRO A 193 13.44 -7.24 5.83
C PRO A 193 12.65 -7.92 4.71
N LYS A 194 12.96 -7.60 3.46
CA LYS A 194 12.28 -8.17 2.28
C LYS A 194 13.29 -8.79 1.33
N THR A 195 12.86 -9.87 0.70
CA THR A 195 13.53 -10.49 -0.44
C THR A 195 12.56 -10.48 -1.63
N PHE A 196 13.09 -10.30 -2.81
CA PHE A 196 12.29 -10.19 -4.02
C PHE A 196 12.66 -11.33 -4.98
N ASP A 197 11.68 -12.15 -5.39
CA ASP A 197 11.86 -13.18 -6.42
C ASP A 197 12.01 -12.55 -7.80
N VAL A 198 11.35 -11.40 -7.99
CA VAL A 198 11.48 -10.57 -9.18
C VAL A 198 12.40 -9.40 -8.84
N PRO A 199 13.55 -9.24 -9.51
CA PRO A 199 14.49 -8.19 -9.16
C PRO A 199 13.89 -6.80 -9.46
N PRO A 200 13.84 -5.88 -8.47
CA PRO A 200 13.49 -4.49 -8.72
C PRO A 200 14.64 -3.76 -9.45
N THR A 201 14.35 -2.61 -10.06
CA THR A 201 15.39 -1.77 -10.67
C THR A 201 16.40 -1.30 -9.62
N PHE A 202 15.90 -0.94 -8.43
CA PHE A 202 16.71 -0.48 -7.30
C PHE A 202 16.22 -1.12 -5.99
N LEU A 203 17.08 -1.10 -4.96
CA LEU A 203 16.75 -1.50 -3.59
C LEU A 203 16.98 -0.32 -2.65
N SER A 204 16.13 -0.19 -1.63
CA SER A 204 16.29 0.79 -0.55
C SER A 204 15.95 0.19 0.80
N ALA A 205 16.87 0.32 1.75
CA ALA A 205 16.69 -0.13 3.13
C ALA A 205 16.15 0.98 4.05
N SER A 206 16.15 2.24 3.60
CA SER A 206 15.66 3.37 4.38
C SER A 206 15.01 4.42 3.48
N PRO A 207 13.91 5.08 3.92
CA PRO A 207 13.34 6.22 3.17
C PRO A 207 14.35 7.33 2.89
N ILE A 208 15.35 7.51 3.76
CA ILE A 208 16.38 8.55 3.62
C ILE A 208 17.36 8.26 2.47
N ASP A 209 17.46 7.01 1.99
CA ASP A 209 18.31 6.67 0.84
C ASP A 209 17.83 7.35 -0.46
N ILE A 210 16.57 7.85 -0.46
CA ILE A 210 15.93 8.43 -1.66
C ILE A 210 16.19 9.94 -1.78
N ILE A 211 16.58 10.61 -0.67
CA ILE A 211 16.71 12.08 -0.58
C ILE A 211 18.11 12.55 -0.19
#